data_94fae8422bc5bb8b64d7bac57b8deab7
#
_entry.id   94fae8422bc5bb8b64d7bac57b8deab7
#
_cell.length_a   1.000
_cell.length_b   1.000
_cell.length_c   1.000
_cell.angle_alpha   90.00
_cell.angle_beta   90.00
_cell.angle_gamma   90.00
#
_symmetry.space_group_name_H-M   'P 1'
#
loop_
_entity.id
_entity.type
_entity.pdbx_description
1 polymer ?
#
loop_
_entity_poly.entity_id
_entity_poly.type
_entity_poly.pdbx_seq_one_letter_code
_entity_poly.pdbx_strand_id
1 'polypeptide(L)'
;PGSAEKRAVLLGVTGKYAGQRFDLLTGKVVLGRDPATCNIVFDRDTPGISGRHCQISYDRNEDCFVITDLGSTYGTFLGSGKKLTANAAEKLYAGDTFCLADSANRFAVTKE
;
A
#
# COMPACT_ATOMS: atom_id res chain seq x y z
N PRO A 1 -10.08 -7.53 -27.68
CA PRO A 1 -10.14 -7.32 -27.08
C PRO A 1 -9.91 -7.09 -26.47
N GLY A 2 -9.94 -7.31 -27.10
CA GLY A 2 -9.82 -7.19 -26.27
C GLY A 2 -9.68 -6.44 -25.41
N SER A 3 -10.27 -6.47 -24.95
CA SER A 3 -10.29 -5.71 -23.83
C SER A 3 -9.01 -5.89 -23.13
N ALA A 4 -8.24 -4.89 -23.15
CA ALA A 4 -7.06 -4.86 -22.34
C ALA A 4 -7.48 -5.01 -20.90
N GLU A 5 -6.85 -5.93 -20.20
CA GLU A 5 -6.99 -5.99 -18.76
C GLU A 5 -6.53 -4.68 -18.18
N LYS A 6 -7.29 -4.18 -17.24
CA LYS A 6 -6.87 -2.99 -16.51
C LYS A 6 -5.71 -3.32 -15.60
N ARG A 7 -4.79 -2.39 -15.47
CA ARG A 7 -3.63 -2.56 -14.61
C ARG A 7 -4.01 -2.33 -13.15
N ALA A 8 -3.46 -3.16 -12.28
CA ALA A 8 -3.56 -2.95 -10.84
C ALA A 8 -2.50 -1.93 -10.43
N VAL A 9 -2.92 -0.85 -9.80
CA VAL A 9 -2.06 0.31 -9.53
C VAL A 9 -2.24 0.76 -8.09
N LEU A 10 -1.11 1.13 -7.47
CA LEU A 10 -1.09 1.81 -6.19
C LEU A 10 -0.87 3.30 -6.45
N LEU A 11 -1.75 4.15 -5.91
CA LEU A 11 -1.67 5.59 -6.10
C LEU A 11 -1.32 6.28 -4.79
N GLY A 12 -0.37 7.20 -4.84
CA GLY A 12 -0.11 8.09 -3.71
C GLY A 12 -1.19 9.17 -3.67
N VAL A 13 -1.81 9.37 -2.51
CA VAL A 13 -2.87 10.37 -2.33
C VAL A 13 -2.36 11.56 -1.55
N THR A 14 -1.67 11.32 -0.43
CA THR A 14 -1.06 12.40 0.35
C THR A 14 0.39 12.02 0.70
N GLY A 15 1.17 13.00 1.11
CA GLY A 15 2.54 12.81 1.55
C GLY A 15 3.54 12.81 0.41
N LYS A 16 4.70 12.22 0.66
CA LYS A 16 5.83 12.23 -0.27
C LYS A 16 5.47 11.72 -1.67
N TYR A 17 4.60 10.74 -1.73
CA TYR A 17 4.28 10.07 -2.99
C TYR A 17 2.94 10.51 -3.58
N ALA A 18 2.37 11.61 -3.10
CA ALA A 18 1.12 12.13 -3.64
C ALA A 18 1.23 12.34 -5.16
N GLY A 19 0.26 11.80 -5.89
CA GLY A 19 0.21 11.92 -7.34
C GLY A 19 1.03 10.88 -8.10
N GLN A 20 1.77 10.02 -7.41
CA GLN A 20 2.58 9.00 -8.07
C GLN A 20 1.84 7.68 -8.18
N ARG A 21 2.19 6.92 -9.21
CA ARG A 21 1.59 5.63 -9.52
C ARG A 21 2.64 4.53 -9.46
N PHE A 22 2.25 3.39 -8.91
CA PHE A 22 3.13 2.23 -8.83
C PHE A 22 2.38 1.00 -9.34
N ASP A 23 3.03 0.25 -10.24
CA ASP A 23 2.45 -0.94 -10.85
C ASP A 23 2.50 -2.11 -9.86
N LEU A 24 1.36 -2.75 -9.62
CA LEU A 24 1.27 -3.89 -8.71
C LEU A 24 1.27 -5.24 -9.43
N LEU A 25 1.40 -5.26 -10.75
CA LEU A 25 1.37 -6.51 -11.52
C LEU A 25 2.65 -7.32 -11.38
N THR A 26 3.74 -6.69 -10.95
CA THR A 26 5.04 -7.33 -10.86
C THR A 26 5.29 -8.06 -9.55
N GLY A 27 4.31 -8.07 -8.65
CA GLY A 27 4.42 -8.73 -7.37
C GLY A 27 4.12 -7.80 -6.22
N LYS A 28 4.53 -8.19 -5.03
CA LYS A 28 4.26 -7.38 -3.85
C LYS A 28 5.18 -6.18 -3.77
N VAL A 29 4.64 -5.09 -3.22
CA VAL A 29 5.36 -3.85 -3.01
C VAL A 29 5.42 -3.59 -1.51
N VAL A 30 6.62 -3.39 -0.98
CA VAL A 30 6.85 -3.14 0.45
C VAL A 30 7.10 -1.65 0.64
N LEU A 31 6.39 -1.07 1.60
CA LEU A 31 6.51 0.36 1.92
C LEU A 31 7.17 0.52 3.29
N GLY A 32 8.13 1.44 3.39
CA GLY A 32 8.83 1.70 4.64
C GLY A 32 10.05 2.56 4.44
N ARG A 33 10.88 2.67 5.50
CA ARG A 33 12.06 3.53 5.47
C ARG A 33 13.35 2.80 5.07
N ASP A 34 13.34 1.47 5.07
CA ASP A 34 14.55 0.69 4.81
C ASP A 34 14.75 0.50 3.31
N PRO A 35 15.74 1.17 2.69
CA PRO A 35 15.94 1.05 1.24
C PRO A 35 16.42 -0.33 0.81
N ALA A 36 16.93 -1.13 1.73
CA ALA A 36 17.40 -2.47 1.38
C ALA A 36 16.24 -3.47 1.21
N THR A 37 15.08 -3.21 1.85
CA THR A 37 13.99 -4.17 1.85
C THR A 37 12.67 -3.60 1.28
N CYS A 38 12.59 -2.28 1.08
CA CYS A 38 11.36 -1.65 0.61
C CYS A 38 11.44 -1.24 -0.85
N ASN A 39 10.29 -1.31 -1.54
CA ASN A 39 10.16 -0.84 -2.92
C ASN A 39 9.77 0.63 -2.95
N ILE A 40 8.94 1.06 -2.01
CA ILE A 40 8.55 2.46 -1.86
C ILE A 40 9.20 2.93 -0.56
N VAL A 41 10.23 3.76 -0.70
CA VAL A 41 11.11 4.12 0.40
C VAL A 41 10.80 5.53 0.88
N PHE A 42 10.54 5.68 2.19
CA PHE A 42 10.34 6.97 2.83
C PHE A 42 11.67 7.46 3.41
N ASP A 43 11.74 8.77 3.67
CA ASP A 43 12.93 9.36 4.27
C ASP A 43 13.14 8.80 5.67
N ARG A 44 14.41 8.70 6.08
CA ARG A 44 14.79 8.12 7.36
C ARG A 44 14.09 8.73 8.54
N ASP A 45 13.81 10.02 8.47
CA ASP A 45 13.21 10.78 9.56
C ASP A 45 11.72 11.02 9.38
N THR A 46 11.08 10.28 8.46
CA THR A 46 9.63 10.40 8.29
C THR A 46 8.92 9.90 9.54
N PRO A 47 8.14 10.75 10.25
CA PRO A 47 7.50 10.33 11.48
C PRO A 47 6.48 9.22 11.23
N GLY A 48 6.43 8.26 12.14
CA GLY A 48 5.41 7.23 12.12
C GLY A 48 5.62 6.09 11.15
N ILE A 49 6.60 6.16 10.26
CA ILE A 49 6.86 5.10 9.28
C ILE A 49 7.94 4.16 9.80
N SER A 50 7.62 2.88 9.85
CA SER A 50 8.58 1.85 10.27
C SER A 50 9.53 1.48 9.14
N GLY A 51 10.61 0.79 9.46
CA GLY A 51 11.58 0.34 8.46
C GLY A 51 10.92 -0.50 7.38
N ARG A 52 10.12 -1.50 7.78
CA ARG A 52 9.22 -2.24 6.89
C ARG A 52 7.82 -2.07 7.45
N HIS A 53 7.05 -1.17 6.87
CA HIS A 53 5.78 -0.77 7.45
C HIS A 53 4.63 -1.68 7.04
N CYS A 54 4.44 -1.85 5.74
CA CYS A 54 3.39 -2.70 5.21
C CYS A 54 3.75 -3.15 3.80
N GLN A 55 3.00 -4.12 3.30
CA GLN A 55 3.15 -4.55 1.92
C GLN A 55 1.78 -4.65 1.27
N ILE A 56 1.77 -4.45 -0.06
CA ILE A 56 0.55 -4.51 -0.86
C ILE A 56 0.84 -5.34 -2.11
N SER A 57 -0.11 -6.14 -2.52
CA SER A 57 -0.01 -6.92 -3.74
C SER A 57 -1.38 -7.02 -4.39
N TYR A 58 -1.40 -7.44 -5.66
CA TYR A 58 -2.64 -7.68 -6.38
C TYR A 58 -2.80 -9.17 -6.63
N ASP A 59 -3.95 -9.71 -6.27
CA ASP A 59 -4.30 -11.11 -6.50
C ASP A 59 -5.15 -11.21 -7.75
N ARG A 60 -4.57 -11.72 -8.84
CA ARG A 60 -5.25 -11.82 -10.13
C ARG A 60 -6.39 -12.82 -10.11
N ASN A 61 -6.27 -13.87 -9.32
CA ASN A 61 -7.29 -14.91 -9.26
C ASN A 61 -8.57 -14.40 -8.64
N GLU A 62 -8.45 -13.59 -7.58
CA GLU A 62 -9.62 -13.05 -6.88
C GLU A 62 -9.95 -11.62 -7.28
N ASP A 63 -9.14 -11.03 -8.13
CA ASP A 63 -9.31 -9.64 -8.60
C ASP A 63 -9.45 -8.68 -7.41
N CYS A 64 -8.54 -8.80 -6.47
CA CYS A 64 -8.51 -7.94 -5.29
C CYS A 64 -7.07 -7.63 -4.92
N PHE A 65 -6.92 -6.67 -4.01
CA PHE A 65 -5.61 -6.30 -3.50
C PHE A 65 -5.47 -6.88 -2.10
N VAL A 66 -4.24 -7.23 -1.72
CA VAL A 66 -3.97 -7.79 -0.40
C VAL A 66 -2.96 -6.91 0.30
N ILE A 67 -3.35 -6.41 1.48
CA ILE A 67 -2.47 -5.56 2.28
C ILE A 67 -2.16 -6.25 3.60
N THR A 68 -0.90 -6.12 4.04
CA THR A 68 -0.45 -6.71 5.30
C THR A 68 0.42 -5.70 6.02
N ASP A 69 0.08 -5.41 7.29
CA ASP A 69 0.96 -4.63 8.15
C ASP A 69 2.10 -5.54 8.62
N LEU A 70 3.33 -5.09 8.49
CA LEU A 70 4.50 -5.92 8.78
C LEU A 70 5.03 -5.73 10.21
N GLY A 71 4.12 -5.40 11.14
CA GLY A 71 4.49 -5.17 12.52
C GLY A 71 4.94 -3.74 12.76
N SER A 72 4.33 -2.79 12.07
CA SER A 72 4.69 -1.39 12.21
C SER A 72 4.39 -0.87 13.62
N THR A 73 5.15 0.13 14.06
CA THR A 73 5.00 0.70 15.40
C THR A 73 3.66 1.43 15.56
N TYR A 74 3.26 2.22 14.57
CA TYR A 74 2.06 3.03 14.65
C TYR A 74 0.87 2.49 13.86
N GLY A 75 1.07 1.41 13.11
CA GLY A 75 0.00 0.72 12.42
C GLY A 75 -0.27 1.20 11.00
N THR A 76 -1.07 0.42 10.30
CA THR A 76 -1.59 0.72 8.97
C THR A 76 -3.11 0.74 9.10
N PHE A 77 -3.75 1.79 8.58
CA PHE A 77 -5.19 2.00 8.74
C PHE A 77 -5.88 2.02 7.39
N LEU A 78 -7.02 1.36 7.30
CA LEU A 78 -7.85 1.39 6.10
C LEU A 78 -8.66 2.69 6.03
N GLY A 79 -9.21 2.98 4.86
CA GLY A 79 -10.04 4.17 4.68
C GLY A 79 -11.24 4.22 5.60
N SER A 80 -11.72 3.08 6.04
CA SER A 80 -12.81 2.99 7.01
C SER A 80 -12.38 3.35 8.43
N GLY A 81 -11.09 3.51 8.68
CA GLY A 81 -10.55 3.75 10.02
C GLY A 81 -10.09 2.49 10.73
N LYS A 82 -10.32 1.32 10.14
CA LYS A 82 -9.90 0.07 10.75
C LYS A 82 -8.38 -0.06 10.76
N LYS A 83 -7.82 -0.37 11.93
CA LYS A 83 -6.40 -0.66 12.05
C LYS A 83 -6.15 -2.13 11.71
N LEU A 84 -5.16 -2.39 10.86
CA LEU A 84 -4.82 -3.75 10.48
C LEU A 84 -4.18 -4.50 11.65
N THR A 85 -4.46 -5.80 11.71
CA THR A 85 -3.75 -6.69 12.63
C THR A 85 -2.39 -7.01 12.00
N ALA A 86 -1.32 -6.88 12.78
CA ALA A 86 0.02 -7.13 12.28
C ALA A 86 0.15 -8.55 11.73
N ASN A 87 0.75 -8.64 10.56
CA ASN A 87 1.05 -9.89 9.87
C ASN A 87 -0.19 -10.71 9.47
N ALA A 88 -1.35 -10.06 9.42
CA ALA A 88 -2.59 -10.68 8.95
C ALA A 88 -3.04 -9.98 7.66
N ALA A 89 -3.22 -10.75 6.60
CA ALA A 89 -3.59 -10.19 5.30
C ALA A 89 -5.06 -9.72 5.30
N GLU A 90 -5.30 -8.58 4.66
CA GLU A 90 -6.64 -8.04 4.46
C GLU A 90 -6.86 -7.79 2.98
N LYS A 91 -8.09 -7.98 2.52
CA LYS A 91 -8.43 -7.73 1.13
C LYS A 91 -8.92 -6.30 0.95
N LEU A 92 -8.48 -5.67 -0.13
CA LEU A 92 -8.96 -4.37 -0.57
C LEU A 92 -9.43 -4.48 -2.02
N TYR A 93 -10.33 -3.57 -2.40
CA TYR A 93 -10.88 -3.55 -3.74
C TYR A 93 -10.62 -2.19 -4.39
N ALA A 94 -10.73 -2.14 -5.71
CA ALA A 94 -10.46 -0.91 -6.45
C ALA A 94 -11.24 0.27 -5.85
N GLY A 95 -10.54 1.36 -5.56
CA GLY A 95 -11.10 2.53 -4.91
C GLY A 95 -10.88 2.60 -3.41
N ASP A 96 -10.46 1.50 -2.79
CA ASP A 96 -10.17 1.51 -1.36
C ASP A 96 -8.88 2.25 -1.08
N THR A 97 -8.77 2.81 0.12
CA THR A 97 -7.59 3.56 0.55
C THR A 97 -7.03 2.99 1.84
N PHE A 98 -5.77 3.31 2.08
CA PHE A 98 -5.14 3.02 3.37
C PHE A 98 -4.10 4.08 3.65
N CYS A 99 -3.68 4.18 4.90
CA CYS A 99 -2.61 5.11 5.26
C CYS A 99 -1.64 4.45 6.25
N LEU A 100 -0.42 4.95 6.24
CA LEU A 100 0.65 4.49 7.11
C LEU A 100 0.69 5.43 8.31
N ALA A 101 0.38 4.89 9.48
CA ALA A 101 0.33 5.61 10.76
C ALA A 101 -0.85 6.58 10.84
N ASP A 102 -0.89 7.58 9.95
CA ASP A 102 -1.96 8.57 9.92
C ASP A 102 -2.20 9.02 8.48
N SER A 103 -3.06 10.01 8.29
CA SER A 103 -3.44 10.46 6.95
C SER A 103 -2.36 11.26 6.22
N ALA A 104 -1.22 11.50 6.85
CA ALA A 104 -0.12 12.23 6.19
C ALA A 104 0.44 11.43 5.01
N ASN A 105 0.34 10.10 5.04
CA ASN A 105 0.81 9.25 3.95
C ASN A 105 -0.30 8.26 3.58
N ARG A 106 -1.21 8.72 2.74
CA ARG A 106 -2.35 7.93 2.29
C ARG A 106 -2.13 7.43 0.87
N PHE A 107 -2.58 6.21 0.62
CA PHE A 107 -2.52 5.58 -0.69
C PHE A 107 -3.88 5.01 -1.05
N ALA A 108 -4.10 4.83 -2.35
CA ALA A 108 -5.31 4.18 -2.87
C ALA A 108 -4.91 3.05 -3.81
N VAL A 109 -5.76 2.04 -3.89
CA VAL A 109 -5.58 0.97 -4.87
C VAL A 109 -6.66 1.10 -5.93
N THR A 110 -6.31 0.87 -7.18
CA THR A 110 -7.25 1.01 -8.28
C THR A 110 -6.83 0.14 -9.46
N LYS A 111 -7.71 0.07 -10.45
CA LYS A 111 -7.42 -0.59 -11.72
C LYS A 111 -7.60 0.41 -12.85
N GLU A 112 -6.60 0.49 -13.70
CA GLU A 112 -6.59 1.44 -14.81
C GLU A 112 -6.39 0.78 -16.16
#